data_d9bdf930cdcc9f5c0b36a16df0d93513
#
_entry.id   d9bdf930cdcc9f5c0b36a16df0d93513
#
_cell.length_a   1.000
_cell.length_b   1.000
_cell.length_c   1.000
_cell.angle_alpha   90.00
_cell.angle_beta   90.00
_cell.angle_gamma   90.00
#
_symmetry.space_group_name_H-M   'P 1'
#
loop_
_entity.id
_entity.type
_entity.pdbx_description
1 polymer ?
#
loop_
_entity_poly.entity_id
_entity_poly.type
_entity_poly.pdbx_seq_one_letter_code
_entity_poly.pdbx_strand_id
1 'polypeptide(L)'
;MIDRFHGEHGWLSNFQSASIRVGDIVFPTVEHAYVAAKSEIPFSPIDLEWFIGLSAGKVKRVGRKLDLRADWDNIKLTVMLDLTKIKYSAVNPELRDLLIATGDQELIEGNHWNDTFWGVCDGVGCNWLGHIIMGVRNEIVVDK
;
A
#
# COMPACT_ATOMS: atom_id res chain seq x y z
N MET A 1 4.10 17.82 -9.55
CA MET A 1 4.38 17.04 -8.32
C MET A 1 3.08 16.76 -7.57
N ILE A 2 2.91 15.54 -7.13
CA ILE A 2 1.79 15.15 -6.25
C ILE A 2 2.40 14.97 -4.87
N ASP A 3 2.01 15.79 -3.89
CA ASP A 3 2.65 15.88 -2.58
C ASP A 3 1.79 15.30 -1.43
N ARG A 4 0.68 14.65 -1.75
CA ARG A 4 -0.20 14.01 -0.76
C ARG A 4 -1.05 12.95 -1.43
N PHE A 5 -1.40 11.90 -0.67
CA PHE A 5 -2.20 10.79 -1.17
C PHE A 5 -3.59 10.78 -0.53
N HIS A 6 -4.26 11.93 -0.59
CA HIS A 6 -5.64 12.09 -0.16
C HIS A 6 -6.36 13.14 -1.01
N GLY A 7 -7.67 13.32 -0.81
CA GLY A 7 -8.48 14.17 -1.66
C GLY A 7 -8.54 13.62 -3.09
N GLU A 8 -8.26 14.46 -4.07
CA GLU A 8 -8.27 14.06 -5.48
C GLU A 8 -7.21 13.00 -5.83
N HIS A 9 -6.17 12.87 -5.00
CA HIS A 9 -5.10 11.89 -5.17
C HIS A 9 -5.21 10.74 -4.17
N GLY A 10 -6.38 10.55 -3.55
CA GLY A 10 -6.63 9.47 -2.61
C GLY A 10 -6.45 8.08 -3.20
N TRP A 11 -6.56 7.94 -4.52
CA TRP A 11 -6.33 6.68 -5.20
C TRP A 11 -4.90 6.17 -5.04
N LEU A 12 -3.93 7.04 -4.71
CA LEU A 12 -2.56 6.65 -4.41
C LEU A 12 -2.38 6.08 -3.00
N SER A 13 -3.32 6.34 -2.10
CA SER A 13 -3.27 5.84 -0.73
C SER A 13 -3.41 4.31 -0.68
N ASN A 14 -2.74 3.68 0.30
CA ASN A 14 -2.94 2.27 0.60
C ASN A 14 -4.36 1.96 1.12
N PHE A 15 -5.12 3.00 1.48
CA PHE A 15 -6.51 2.88 1.91
C PHE A 15 -7.49 2.78 0.74
N GLN A 16 -7.05 3.02 -0.49
CA GLN A 16 -7.88 2.95 -1.68
C GLN A 16 -8.41 1.53 -1.89
N SER A 17 -9.71 1.42 -2.15
CA SER A 17 -10.32 0.14 -2.52
C SER A 17 -9.70 -0.39 -3.81
N ALA A 18 -9.31 -1.65 -3.79
CA ALA A 18 -8.70 -2.34 -4.92
C ALA A 18 -8.84 -3.85 -4.71
N SER A 19 -8.65 -4.62 -5.76
CA SER A 19 -8.59 -6.08 -5.66
C SER A 19 -7.14 -6.48 -5.45
N ILE A 20 -6.80 -6.92 -4.24
CA ILE A 20 -5.44 -7.30 -3.85
C ILE A 20 -5.44 -8.79 -3.49
N ARG A 21 -5.21 -9.63 -4.49
CA ARG A 21 -5.16 -11.08 -4.29
C ARG A 21 -3.77 -11.50 -3.82
N VAL A 22 -3.74 -12.19 -2.69
CA VAL A 22 -2.53 -12.83 -2.16
C VAL A 22 -2.87 -14.30 -1.91
N GLY A 23 -2.34 -15.20 -2.72
CA GLY A 23 -2.75 -16.60 -2.70
C GLY A 23 -4.24 -16.74 -3.02
N ASP A 24 -5.01 -17.38 -2.13
CA ASP A 24 -6.45 -17.60 -2.29
C ASP A 24 -7.30 -16.48 -1.69
N ILE A 25 -6.67 -15.46 -1.11
CA ILE A 25 -7.36 -14.39 -0.39
C ILE A 25 -7.34 -13.13 -1.21
N VAL A 26 -8.51 -12.47 -1.35
CA VAL A 26 -8.61 -11.15 -1.98
C VAL A 26 -8.85 -10.13 -0.87
N PHE A 27 -7.87 -9.26 -0.67
CA PHE A 27 -7.99 -8.15 0.28
C PHE A 27 -8.58 -6.92 -0.40
N PRO A 28 -9.36 -6.11 0.33
CA PRO A 28 -10.01 -4.93 -0.26
C PRO A 28 -9.12 -3.71 -0.40
N THR A 29 -7.96 -3.68 0.23
CA THR A 29 -6.97 -2.60 0.12
C THR A 29 -5.55 -3.14 0.29
N VAL A 30 -4.56 -2.37 -0.14
CA VAL A 30 -3.16 -2.68 0.17
C VAL A 30 -2.93 -2.70 1.68
N GLU A 31 -3.56 -1.79 2.43
CA GLU A 31 -3.41 -1.75 3.90
C GLU A 31 -3.84 -3.06 4.56
N HIS A 32 -4.96 -3.65 4.13
CA HIS A 32 -5.39 -4.96 4.64
C HIS A 32 -4.33 -6.04 4.39
N ALA A 33 -3.87 -6.14 3.15
CA ALA A 33 -2.88 -7.17 2.79
C ALA A 33 -1.54 -6.95 3.50
N TYR A 34 -1.12 -5.70 3.63
CA TYR A 34 0.13 -5.32 4.30
C TYR A 34 0.09 -5.67 5.80
N VAL A 35 -0.99 -5.31 6.49
CA VAL A 35 -1.15 -5.62 7.91
C VAL A 35 -1.22 -7.14 8.14
N ALA A 36 -1.95 -7.87 7.29
CA ALA A 36 -1.99 -9.34 7.37
C ALA A 36 -0.61 -9.96 7.19
N ALA A 37 0.20 -9.40 6.27
CA ALA A 37 1.53 -9.93 5.97
C ALA A 37 2.51 -9.79 7.14
N LYS A 38 2.35 -8.74 7.98
CA LYS A 38 3.32 -8.48 9.06
C LYS A 38 3.07 -9.26 10.33
N SER A 39 1.92 -9.92 10.46
CA SER A 39 1.59 -10.69 11.66
C SER A 39 2.46 -11.92 11.82
N GLU A 40 2.99 -12.14 13.02
CA GLU A 40 3.73 -13.36 13.35
C GLU A 40 2.86 -14.59 13.19
N ILE A 41 1.59 -14.51 13.64
CA ILE A 41 0.63 -15.60 13.56
C ILE A 41 -0.37 -15.27 12.45
N PRO A 42 -0.52 -16.15 11.43
CA PRO A 42 -1.53 -15.94 10.40
C PRO A 42 -2.95 -15.89 11.01
N PHE A 43 -3.81 -15.07 10.43
CA PHE A 43 -5.22 -15.04 10.85
C PHE A 43 -5.90 -16.37 10.59
N SER A 44 -6.69 -16.85 11.56
CA SER A 44 -7.62 -17.96 11.34
C SER A 44 -8.68 -17.55 10.29
N PRO A 45 -9.38 -18.50 9.63
CA PRO A 45 -10.44 -18.16 8.69
C PRO A 45 -11.51 -17.23 9.26
N ILE A 46 -11.90 -17.43 10.52
CA ILE A 46 -12.90 -16.58 11.20
C ILE A 46 -12.35 -15.16 11.43
N ASP A 47 -11.12 -15.07 11.94
CA ASP A 47 -10.49 -13.78 12.18
C ASP A 47 -10.22 -13.02 10.88
N LEU A 48 -9.87 -13.74 9.82
CA LEU A 48 -9.65 -13.16 8.50
C LEU A 48 -10.94 -12.55 7.94
N GLU A 49 -12.07 -13.24 8.07
CA GLU A 49 -13.37 -12.72 7.63
C GLU A 49 -13.73 -11.41 8.35
N TRP A 50 -13.55 -11.40 9.66
CA TRP A 50 -13.74 -10.19 10.46
C TRP A 50 -12.82 -9.06 9.99
N PHE A 51 -11.53 -9.37 9.82
CA PHE A 51 -10.49 -8.41 9.44
C PHE A 51 -10.77 -7.77 8.08
N ILE A 52 -11.14 -8.59 7.09
CA ILE A 52 -11.47 -8.10 5.74
C ILE A 52 -12.65 -7.13 5.77
N GLY A 53 -13.60 -7.32 6.67
CA GLY A 53 -14.76 -6.46 6.82
C GLY A 53 -14.48 -5.10 7.48
N LEU A 54 -13.28 -4.89 8.03
CA LEU A 54 -12.93 -3.63 8.68
C LEU A 54 -12.61 -2.55 7.64
N SER A 55 -12.80 -1.28 8.04
CA SER A 55 -12.27 -0.15 7.27
C SER A 55 -10.74 -0.15 7.31
N ALA A 56 -10.09 0.46 6.32
CA ALA A 56 -8.64 0.57 6.28
C ALA A 56 -8.07 1.27 7.51
N GLY A 57 -8.75 2.29 8.04
CA GLY A 57 -8.34 2.97 9.26
C GLY A 57 -8.35 2.06 10.49
N LYS A 58 -9.36 1.22 10.63
CA LYS A 58 -9.42 0.22 11.70
C LYS A 58 -8.36 -0.85 11.55
N VAL A 59 -8.09 -1.28 10.31
CA VAL A 59 -7.02 -2.22 10.00
C VAL A 59 -5.67 -1.68 10.44
N LYS A 60 -5.40 -0.42 10.16
CA LYS A 60 -4.16 0.24 10.61
C LYS A 60 -4.00 0.18 12.13
N ARG A 61 -5.09 0.40 12.88
CA ARG A 61 -5.08 0.30 14.35
C ARG A 61 -4.82 -1.13 14.83
N VAL A 62 -5.45 -2.12 14.19
CA VAL A 62 -5.19 -3.54 14.47
C VAL A 62 -3.72 -3.84 14.25
N GLY A 63 -3.16 -3.36 13.14
CA GLY A 63 -1.77 -3.57 12.79
C GLY A 63 -0.77 -3.08 13.84
N ARG A 64 -1.09 -2.01 14.56
CA ARG A 64 -0.23 -1.48 15.62
C ARG A 64 -0.16 -2.38 16.84
N LYS A 65 -1.12 -3.28 17.01
CA LYS A 65 -1.24 -4.17 18.17
C LYS A 65 -0.76 -5.59 17.88
N LEU A 66 -0.44 -5.91 16.63
CA LEU A 66 -0.01 -7.24 16.25
C LEU A 66 1.45 -7.48 16.65
N ASP A 67 1.75 -8.71 17.04
CA ASP A 67 3.13 -9.15 17.14
C ASP A 67 3.69 -9.34 15.73
N LEU A 68 4.83 -8.71 15.48
CA LEU A 68 5.44 -8.74 14.16
C LEU A 68 6.24 -10.02 13.97
N ARG A 69 6.18 -10.59 12.78
CA ARG A 69 7.09 -11.66 12.39
C ARG A 69 8.54 -11.17 12.51
N ALA A 70 9.44 -12.09 12.89
CA ALA A 70 10.81 -11.75 13.25
C ALA A 70 11.59 -11.10 12.10
N ASP A 71 11.26 -11.43 10.85
CA ASP A 71 11.94 -10.94 9.64
C ASP A 71 11.28 -9.68 9.03
N TRP A 72 10.30 -9.07 9.72
CA TRP A 72 9.49 -8.01 9.14
C TRP A 72 10.32 -6.82 8.62
N ASP A 73 11.27 -6.34 9.41
CA ASP A 73 12.09 -5.21 8.98
C ASP A 73 12.93 -5.50 7.73
N ASN A 74 13.26 -6.77 7.51
CA ASN A 74 14.04 -7.19 6.34
C ASN A 74 13.19 -7.37 5.08
N ILE A 75 11.87 -7.57 5.21
CA ILE A 75 11.00 -7.91 4.08
C ILE A 75 9.92 -6.87 3.78
N LYS A 76 9.68 -5.91 4.67
CA LYS A 76 8.55 -4.98 4.53
C LYS A 76 8.56 -4.17 3.23
N LEU A 77 9.73 -3.77 2.75
CA LEU A 77 9.85 -3.05 1.48
C LEU A 77 9.48 -3.94 0.29
N THR A 78 9.94 -5.18 0.29
CA THR A 78 9.59 -6.16 -0.75
C THR A 78 8.10 -6.48 -0.73
N VAL A 79 7.52 -6.65 0.45
CA VAL A 79 6.09 -6.88 0.61
C VAL A 79 5.30 -5.71 0.03
N MET A 80 5.66 -4.48 0.40
CA MET A 80 4.98 -3.29 -0.12
C MET A 80 5.10 -3.18 -1.64
N LEU A 81 6.28 -3.48 -2.18
CA LEU A 81 6.50 -3.47 -3.63
C LEU A 81 5.57 -4.48 -4.33
N ASP A 82 5.50 -5.71 -3.84
CA ASP A 82 4.66 -6.76 -4.42
C ASP A 82 3.18 -6.37 -4.38
N LEU A 83 2.70 -5.84 -3.26
CA LEU A 83 1.31 -5.41 -3.12
C LEU A 83 1.00 -4.22 -4.03
N THR A 84 1.93 -3.29 -4.18
CA THR A 84 1.77 -2.13 -5.07
C THR A 84 1.69 -2.57 -6.53
N LYS A 85 2.49 -3.56 -6.94
CA LYS A 85 2.41 -4.14 -8.29
C LYS A 85 1.03 -4.73 -8.55
N ILE A 86 0.45 -5.41 -7.57
CA ILE A 86 -0.90 -5.99 -7.69
C ILE A 86 -1.94 -4.86 -7.83
N LYS A 87 -1.85 -3.83 -6.99
CA LYS A 87 -2.77 -2.69 -7.01
C LYS A 87 -2.84 -2.03 -8.38
N TYR A 88 -1.71 -1.88 -9.05
CA TYR A 88 -1.62 -1.20 -10.34
C TYR A 88 -1.49 -2.18 -11.52
N SER A 89 -1.86 -3.42 -11.33
CA SER A 89 -1.90 -4.42 -12.39
C SER A 89 -3.18 -4.31 -13.23
N ALA A 90 -3.28 -5.14 -14.27
CA ALA A 90 -4.46 -5.20 -15.13
C ALA A 90 -5.74 -5.62 -14.39
N VAL A 91 -5.63 -6.17 -13.18
CA VAL A 91 -6.77 -6.53 -12.33
C VAL A 91 -7.52 -5.28 -11.83
N ASN A 92 -6.80 -4.17 -11.70
CA ASN A 92 -7.35 -2.87 -11.29
C ASN A 92 -7.09 -1.84 -12.41
N PRO A 93 -7.77 -1.96 -13.57
CA PRO A 93 -7.40 -1.19 -14.76
C PRO A 93 -7.57 0.32 -14.58
N GLU A 94 -8.56 0.77 -13.82
CA GLU A 94 -8.76 2.21 -13.57
C GLU A 94 -7.60 2.81 -12.78
N LEU A 95 -7.13 2.09 -11.74
CA LEU A 95 -5.98 2.54 -10.94
C LEU A 95 -4.70 2.54 -11.77
N ARG A 96 -4.52 1.51 -12.60
CA ARG A 96 -3.38 1.42 -13.51
C ARG A 96 -3.35 2.62 -14.49
N ASP A 97 -4.49 2.94 -15.07
CA ASP A 97 -4.61 4.07 -16.00
C ASP A 97 -4.33 5.41 -15.32
N LEU A 98 -4.83 5.60 -14.10
CA LEU A 98 -4.55 6.79 -13.32
C LEU A 98 -3.05 6.95 -13.04
N LEU A 99 -2.36 5.84 -12.71
CA LEU A 99 -0.93 5.89 -12.46
C LEU A 99 -0.15 6.25 -13.72
N ILE A 100 -0.49 5.64 -14.85
CA ILE A 100 0.14 5.95 -16.15
C ILE A 100 -0.07 7.43 -16.48
N ALA A 101 -1.26 7.96 -16.23
CA ALA A 101 -1.60 9.35 -16.54
C ALA A 101 -0.78 10.37 -15.72
N THR A 102 -0.17 9.97 -14.61
CA THR A 102 0.72 10.87 -13.86
C THR A 102 2.03 11.17 -14.59
N GLY A 103 2.36 10.41 -15.64
CA GLY A 103 3.55 10.62 -16.44
C GLY A 103 4.83 10.42 -15.65
N ASP A 104 5.63 11.48 -15.54
CA ASP A 104 6.88 11.46 -14.78
C ASP A 104 6.82 12.32 -13.51
N GLN A 105 5.62 12.69 -13.08
CA GLN A 105 5.47 13.51 -11.89
C GLN A 105 6.07 12.80 -10.66
N GLU A 106 6.69 13.58 -9.79
CA GLU A 106 7.14 13.11 -8.49
C GLU A 106 5.92 12.83 -7.60
N LEU A 107 5.93 11.67 -6.94
CA LEU A 107 4.87 11.23 -6.05
C LEU A 107 5.39 11.16 -4.63
N ILE A 108 4.83 11.98 -3.74
CA ILE A 108 5.26 12.08 -2.35
C ILE A 108 4.06 11.78 -1.43
N GLU A 109 4.24 10.81 -0.54
CA GLU A 109 3.25 10.52 0.52
C GLU A 109 3.43 11.52 1.65
N GLY A 110 2.94 12.75 1.44
CA GLY A 110 2.93 13.80 2.45
C GLY A 110 1.90 13.53 3.53
N ASN A 111 2.30 13.66 4.79
CA ASN A 111 1.42 13.37 5.92
C ASN A 111 1.69 14.29 7.10
N HIS A 112 0.79 14.24 8.11
CA HIS A 112 0.85 15.01 9.36
C HIS A 112 1.00 14.14 10.60
N TRP A 113 1.14 12.81 10.43
CA TRP A 113 1.13 11.84 11.54
C TRP A 113 2.49 11.18 11.78
N ASN A 114 3.56 11.87 11.41
CA ASN A 114 4.95 11.47 11.69
C ASN A 114 5.40 10.17 10.97
N ASP A 115 4.79 9.83 9.83
CA ASP A 115 5.30 8.74 9.02
C ASP A 115 6.44 9.26 8.15
N THR A 116 7.66 9.06 8.61
CA THR A 116 8.88 9.46 7.93
C THR A 116 9.56 8.30 7.21
N PHE A 117 9.00 7.10 7.29
CA PHE A 117 9.49 5.93 6.56
C PHE A 117 8.80 5.80 5.20
N TRP A 118 7.48 5.60 5.21
CA TRP A 118 6.71 5.47 3.97
C TRP A 118 6.49 6.80 3.28
N GLY A 119 6.44 7.88 4.04
CA GLY A 119 6.14 9.20 3.53
C GLY A 119 7.08 10.28 4.01
N VAL A 120 6.57 11.51 3.96
CA VAL A 120 7.27 12.74 4.35
C VAL A 120 6.34 13.53 5.27
N CYS A 121 6.84 13.89 6.45
CA CYS A 121 6.14 14.73 7.41
C CYS A 121 6.95 15.99 7.68
N ASP A 122 6.37 17.16 7.46
CA ASP A 122 7.03 18.45 7.64
C ASP A 122 8.39 18.54 6.91
N GLY A 123 8.43 18.04 5.69
CA GLY A 123 9.63 18.07 4.85
C GLY A 123 10.68 17.02 5.18
N VAL A 124 10.41 16.11 6.11
CA VAL A 124 11.36 15.06 6.55
C VAL A 124 10.76 13.68 6.32
N GLY A 125 11.51 12.81 5.67
CA GLY A 125 11.12 11.43 5.48
C GLY A 125 11.73 10.78 4.24
N CYS A 126 11.70 9.44 4.22
CA CYS A 126 12.28 8.64 3.14
C CYS A 126 11.36 8.51 1.92
N ASN A 127 10.07 8.72 2.09
CA ASN A 127 9.08 8.58 1.01
C ASN A 127 9.16 7.23 0.28
N TRP A 128 9.37 6.13 1.01
CA TRP A 128 9.51 4.82 0.39
C TRP A 128 8.28 4.42 -0.42
N LEU A 129 7.07 4.77 0.06
CA LEU A 129 5.85 4.46 -0.69
C LEU A 129 5.83 5.20 -2.03
N GLY A 130 6.15 6.48 -2.03
CA GLY A 130 6.23 7.26 -3.27
C GLY A 130 7.25 6.68 -4.25
N HIS A 131 8.42 6.32 -3.76
CA HIS A 131 9.47 5.71 -4.60
C HIS A 131 9.03 4.36 -5.17
N ILE A 132 8.37 3.52 -4.37
CA ILE A 132 7.85 2.23 -4.83
C ILE A 132 6.81 2.44 -5.92
N ILE A 133 5.86 3.36 -5.73
CA ILE A 133 4.83 3.63 -6.74
C ILE A 133 5.44 4.17 -8.03
N MET A 134 6.39 5.10 -7.93
CA MET A 134 7.10 5.61 -9.10
C MET A 134 7.87 4.50 -9.83
N GLY A 135 8.49 3.58 -9.09
CA GLY A 135 9.17 2.42 -9.66
C GLY A 135 8.22 1.49 -10.40
N VAL A 136 7.06 1.19 -9.82
CA VAL A 136 6.02 0.38 -10.46
C VAL A 136 5.51 1.06 -11.73
N ARG A 137 5.27 2.37 -11.68
CA ARG A 137 4.89 3.15 -12.86
C ARG A 137 5.92 2.99 -13.99
N ASN A 138 7.19 3.08 -13.65
CA ASN A 138 8.28 2.93 -14.61
C ASN A 138 8.25 1.56 -15.30
N GLU A 139 8.07 0.49 -14.54
CA GLU A 139 7.95 -0.86 -15.07
C GLU A 139 6.76 -0.99 -16.04
N ILE A 140 5.61 -0.43 -15.68
CA ILE A 140 4.40 -0.46 -16.50
C ILE A 140 4.65 0.24 -17.85
N VAL A 141 5.29 1.40 -17.83
CA VAL A 141 5.53 2.19 -19.04
C VAL A 141 6.54 1.51 -19.95
N VAL A 142 7.58 0.88 -19.39
CA VAL A 142 8.61 0.16 -20.17
C VAL A 142 8.03 -1.09 -20.83
N ASP A 143 7.09 -1.79 -20.17
CA ASP A 143 6.48 -3.01 -20.69
C ASP A 143 5.38 -2.76 -21.75
N LYS A 144 5.08 -1.53 -22.03
CA LYS A 144 4.20 -1.14 -23.15
C LYS A 144 5.01 -1.08 -24.45
#